data_12a96d0c6589b77dc43a6eda61fbfb8a
#
_entry.id   12a96d0c6589b77dc43a6eda61fbfb8a
#
_cell.length_a   1.000
_cell.length_b   1.000
_cell.length_c   1.000
_cell.angle_alpha   90.00
_cell.angle_beta   90.00
_cell.angle_gamma   90.00
#
_symmetry.space_group_name_H-M   'P 1'
#
loop_
_entity.id
_entity.type
_entity.pdbx_description
1 polymer ?
#
loop_
_entity_poly.entity_id
_entity_poly.type
_entity_poly.pdbx_seq_one_letter_code
_entity_poly.pdbx_strand_id
1 'polypeptide(L)'
;MPWEEVFTDSSGKFRRQSKQGNNYFTVFVCAKTGDKIAIPHVKRKHFPLVYFEFSKRIGRHPKVLYSDLASEINSSLFERYLLVKGVNHVNVPRGEHHSIGVAEKAIQDLSNMMRCMLADSNVPGIYWDFVIEHAALVISMITPSISDKTKTIFEAVWDVIPNIDLVPPIGCFCARLMDNSARED
;
A
#
# COMPACT_ATOMS: atom_id res chain seq x y z
N MET A 1 -4.05 -0.12 18.84
CA MET A 1 -4.68 -0.85 17.72
C MET A 1 -3.75 -0.80 16.50
N PRO A 2 -3.88 -1.69 15.48
CA PRO A 2 -3.20 -1.49 14.20
C PRO A 2 -3.60 -0.15 13.56
N TRP A 3 -2.71 0.46 12.75
CA TRP A 3 -2.97 1.68 11.97
C TRP A 3 -3.24 2.98 12.77
N GLU A 4 -2.83 3.05 14.05
CA GLU A 4 -2.88 4.30 14.81
C GLU A 4 -1.76 5.26 14.41
N GLU A 5 -0.58 4.71 14.16
CA GLU A 5 0.59 5.43 13.68
C GLU A 5 1.02 4.85 12.34
N VAL A 6 1.24 5.72 11.37
CA VAL A 6 1.47 5.35 9.97
C VAL A 6 2.64 6.14 9.41
N PHE A 7 3.60 5.44 8.82
CA PHE A 7 4.64 6.02 7.99
C PHE A 7 4.21 5.98 6.53
N THR A 8 4.48 7.05 5.79
CA THR A 8 4.15 7.10 4.36
C THR A 8 5.23 7.76 3.55
N ASP A 9 5.42 7.23 2.35
CA ASP A 9 6.31 7.81 1.34
C ASP A 9 5.84 7.39 -0.06
N SER A 10 6.24 8.16 -1.07
CA SER A 10 5.91 7.91 -2.47
C SER A 10 7.12 7.41 -3.24
N SER A 11 6.92 6.38 -4.04
CA SER A 11 7.96 5.85 -4.93
C SER A 11 8.50 6.92 -5.89
N GLY A 12 9.69 6.69 -6.44
CA GLY A 12 10.12 7.38 -7.65
C GLY A 12 9.19 7.11 -8.84
N LYS A 13 9.28 7.95 -9.87
CA LYS A 13 8.50 7.75 -11.10
C LYS A 13 8.91 6.45 -11.79
N PHE A 14 7.92 5.60 -12.08
CA PHE A 14 8.15 4.40 -12.85
C PHE A 14 8.53 4.74 -14.30
N ARG A 15 9.45 3.96 -14.86
CA ARG A 15 9.94 4.13 -16.23
C ARG A 15 8.85 3.90 -17.27
N ARG A 16 7.93 2.98 -16.99
CA ARG A 16 6.75 2.69 -17.82
C ARG A 16 5.50 3.03 -17.05
N GLN A 17 4.64 3.81 -17.67
CA GLN A 17 3.29 4.06 -17.17
C GLN A 17 2.50 2.74 -17.14
N SER A 18 1.67 2.56 -16.12
CA SER A 18 0.82 1.38 -16.04
C SER A 18 -0.31 1.41 -17.07
N LYS A 19 -0.98 0.28 -17.25
CA LYS A 19 -2.18 0.18 -18.10
C LYS A 19 -3.29 1.13 -17.65
N GLN A 20 -3.39 1.42 -16.35
CA GLN A 20 -4.36 2.38 -15.79
C GLN A 20 -3.86 3.82 -15.77
N GLY A 21 -2.68 4.10 -16.31
CA GLY A 21 -2.12 5.44 -16.38
C GLY A 21 -1.31 5.85 -15.14
N ASN A 22 -1.05 4.94 -14.19
CA ASN A 22 -0.28 5.23 -12.99
C ASN A 22 1.22 5.37 -13.31
N ASN A 23 1.90 6.26 -12.58
CA ASN A 23 3.33 6.50 -12.69
C ASN A 23 4.08 6.32 -11.37
N TYR A 24 3.35 6.31 -10.26
CA TYR A 24 3.86 6.24 -8.88
C TYR A 24 2.99 5.30 -8.08
N PHE A 25 3.51 4.86 -6.94
CA PHE A 25 2.68 4.38 -5.83
C PHE A 25 3.13 5.04 -4.54
N THR A 26 2.20 5.20 -3.62
CA THR A 26 2.47 5.61 -2.24
C THR A 26 2.29 4.41 -1.35
N VAL A 27 3.21 4.22 -0.41
CA VAL A 27 3.09 3.19 0.62
C VAL A 27 2.65 3.82 1.94
N PHE A 28 1.77 3.15 2.63
CA PHE A 28 1.42 3.40 4.02
C PHE A 28 1.83 2.19 4.84
N VAL A 29 2.61 2.42 5.90
CA VAL A 29 3.14 1.36 6.75
C VAL A 29 2.63 1.53 8.17
N CYS A 30 1.96 0.53 8.69
CA CYS A 30 1.52 0.49 10.08
C CYS A 30 2.73 0.35 11.02
N ALA A 31 2.97 1.34 11.89
CA ALA A 31 4.09 1.33 12.81
C ALA A 31 4.06 0.11 13.76
N LYS A 32 2.86 -0.31 14.18
CA LYS A 32 2.68 -1.39 15.13
C LYS A 32 2.94 -2.78 14.54
N THR A 33 2.37 -3.07 13.37
CA THR A 33 2.39 -4.44 12.80
C THR A 33 3.40 -4.62 11.68
N GLY A 34 3.79 -3.51 11.03
CA GLY A 34 4.60 -3.54 9.81
C GLY A 34 3.78 -3.80 8.54
N ASP A 35 2.44 -3.81 8.64
CA ASP A 35 1.57 -3.99 7.48
C ASP A 35 1.73 -2.84 6.48
N LYS A 36 1.58 -3.15 5.20
CA LYS A 36 1.85 -2.23 4.10
C LYS A 36 0.66 -2.18 3.15
N ILE A 37 0.18 -0.97 2.89
CA ILE A 37 -0.79 -0.72 1.82
C ILE A 37 -0.11 0.12 0.76
N ALA A 38 -0.03 -0.40 -0.47
CA ALA A 38 0.47 0.32 -1.62
C ALA A 38 -0.70 0.81 -2.46
N ILE A 39 -0.70 2.09 -2.82
CA ILE A 39 -1.74 2.70 -3.65
C ILE A 39 -1.10 3.35 -4.86
N PRO A 40 -1.29 2.77 -6.07
CA PRO A 40 -0.82 3.35 -7.32
C PRO A 40 -1.55 4.66 -7.65
N HIS A 41 -0.85 5.61 -8.26
CA HIS A 41 -1.44 6.88 -8.68
C HIS A 41 -0.71 7.55 -9.85
N VAL A 42 -1.38 8.49 -10.51
CA VAL A 42 -0.90 9.13 -11.73
C VAL A 42 0.12 10.24 -11.45
N LYS A 43 -0.10 11.07 -10.43
CA LYS A 43 0.72 12.26 -10.12
C LYS A 43 0.91 12.37 -8.62
N ARG A 44 2.09 12.80 -8.17
CA ARG A 44 2.40 13.02 -6.75
C ARG A 44 1.40 13.97 -6.07
N LYS A 45 0.99 15.04 -6.73
CA LYS A 45 -0.02 15.97 -6.22
C LYS A 45 -1.40 15.34 -5.92
N HIS A 46 -1.62 14.08 -6.32
CA HIS A 46 -2.83 13.33 -5.98
C HIS A 46 -2.78 12.70 -4.59
N PHE A 47 -1.73 12.98 -3.79
CA PHE A 47 -1.59 12.44 -2.44
C PHE A 47 -2.85 12.56 -1.57
N PRO A 48 -3.62 13.69 -1.56
CA PRO A 48 -4.88 13.76 -0.81
C PRO A 48 -5.89 12.68 -1.20
N LEU A 49 -6.01 12.35 -2.49
CA LEU A 49 -6.90 11.29 -2.99
C LEU A 49 -6.38 9.90 -2.59
N VAL A 50 -5.07 9.71 -2.66
CA VAL A 50 -4.38 8.49 -2.23
C VAL A 50 -4.58 8.24 -0.74
N TYR A 51 -4.44 9.28 0.10
CA TYR A 51 -4.71 9.20 1.53
C TYR A 51 -6.19 8.89 1.82
N PHE A 52 -7.12 9.47 1.04
CA PHE A 52 -8.55 9.18 1.18
C PHE A 52 -8.83 7.71 0.89
N GLU A 53 -8.27 7.16 -0.20
CA GLU A 53 -8.38 5.74 -0.54
C GLU A 53 -7.77 4.85 0.55
N PHE A 54 -6.60 5.22 1.09
CA PHE A 54 -5.98 4.54 2.21
C PHE A 54 -6.92 4.50 3.44
N SER A 55 -7.43 5.67 3.87
CA SER A 55 -8.31 5.77 5.04
C SER A 55 -9.60 4.96 4.88
N LYS A 56 -10.12 4.88 3.65
CA LYS A 56 -11.26 4.03 3.30
C LYS A 56 -10.93 2.53 3.44
N ARG A 57 -9.76 2.10 2.97
CA ARG A 57 -9.33 0.69 3.08
C ARG A 57 -9.17 0.23 4.51
N ILE A 58 -8.64 1.07 5.39
CA ILE A 58 -8.50 0.73 6.82
C ILE A 58 -9.75 1.04 7.65
N GLY A 59 -10.77 1.68 7.06
CA GLY A 59 -12.05 2.01 7.71
C GLY A 59 -11.97 3.14 8.75
N ARG A 60 -10.86 3.88 8.81
CA ARG A 60 -10.61 4.96 9.79
C ARG A 60 -9.49 5.89 9.36
N HIS A 61 -9.23 6.93 10.17
CA HIS A 61 -8.03 7.75 10.06
C HIS A 61 -6.98 7.32 11.12
N PRO A 62 -5.67 7.36 10.81
CA PRO A 62 -4.63 7.19 11.82
C PRO A 62 -4.65 8.37 12.81
N LYS A 63 -4.07 8.16 14.00
CA LYS A 63 -3.84 9.25 14.96
C LYS A 63 -2.64 10.11 14.56
N VAL A 64 -1.59 9.44 14.04
CA VAL A 64 -0.36 10.10 13.62
C VAL A 64 0.02 9.62 12.21
N LEU A 65 0.34 10.57 11.35
CA LEU A 65 0.84 10.33 9.99
C LEU A 65 2.24 10.94 9.87
N TYR A 66 3.25 10.11 9.70
CA TYR A 66 4.63 10.51 9.47
C TYR A 66 4.94 10.53 7.97
N SER A 67 5.45 11.64 7.45
CA SER A 67 5.87 11.73 6.05
C SER A 67 7.01 12.75 5.86
N ASP A 68 7.77 12.61 4.77
CA ASP A 68 8.69 13.64 4.26
C ASP A 68 8.10 14.43 3.09
N LEU A 69 6.84 14.17 2.76
CA LEU A 69 6.12 14.68 1.60
C LEU A 69 5.68 16.16 1.78
N ALA A 70 6.49 16.98 2.42
CA ALA A 70 6.17 18.38 2.74
C ALA A 70 5.64 19.19 1.53
N SER A 71 6.16 18.95 0.32
CA SER A 71 5.73 19.64 -0.89
C SER A 71 4.41 19.10 -1.49
N GLU A 72 4.05 17.87 -1.17
CA GLU A 72 2.90 17.17 -1.75
C GLU A 72 1.66 17.28 -0.85
N ILE A 73 1.90 17.39 0.46
CA ILE A 73 0.88 17.55 1.50
C ILE A 73 0.54 19.03 1.75
N ASN A 74 1.45 19.96 1.44
CA ASN A 74 1.38 21.40 1.74
C ASN A 74 0.25 22.17 1.01
N SER A 75 -0.86 21.52 0.68
CA SER A 75 -2.07 22.30 0.46
C SER A 75 -2.69 22.59 1.84
N SER A 76 -2.85 23.86 2.18
CA SER A 76 -3.50 24.30 3.42
C SER A 76 -4.86 23.63 3.63
N LEU A 77 -5.53 23.23 2.57
CA LEU A 77 -6.79 22.49 2.59
C LEU A 77 -6.63 21.05 3.09
N PHE A 78 -5.59 20.36 2.68
CA PHE A 78 -5.38 18.97 3.12
C PHE A 78 -4.90 18.91 4.57
N GLU A 79 -4.03 19.82 4.98
CA GLU A 79 -3.64 19.97 6.40
C GLU A 79 -4.85 20.23 7.29
N ARG A 80 -5.74 21.14 6.88
CA ARG A 80 -7.00 21.39 7.60
C ARG A 80 -7.89 20.15 7.63
N TYR A 81 -7.96 19.40 6.55
CA TYR A 81 -8.69 18.14 6.51
C TYR A 81 -8.15 17.14 7.52
N LEU A 82 -6.83 16.92 7.58
CA LEU A 82 -6.20 16.03 8.55
C LEU A 82 -6.53 16.46 9.99
N LEU A 83 -6.42 17.76 10.27
CA LEU A 83 -6.74 18.33 11.58
C LEU A 83 -8.21 18.06 11.98
N VAL A 84 -9.16 18.30 11.07
CA VAL A 84 -10.60 18.03 11.31
C VAL A 84 -10.84 16.54 11.57
N LYS A 85 -10.05 15.65 10.95
CA LYS A 85 -10.13 14.21 11.17
C LYS A 85 -9.37 13.73 12.41
N GLY A 86 -8.76 14.64 13.16
CA GLY A 86 -7.98 14.32 14.37
C GLY A 86 -6.65 13.62 14.08
N VAL A 87 -6.11 13.82 12.88
CA VAL A 87 -4.82 13.26 12.46
C VAL A 87 -3.72 14.26 12.74
N ASN A 88 -2.76 13.88 13.57
CA ASN A 88 -1.55 14.65 13.78
C ASN A 88 -0.54 14.32 12.64
N HIS A 89 -0.32 15.27 11.74
CA HIS A 89 0.67 15.12 10.69
C HIS A 89 2.05 15.57 11.19
N VAL A 90 3.00 14.67 11.15
CA VAL A 90 4.40 14.89 11.53
C VAL A 90 5.25 14.89 10.27
N ASN A 91 5.70 16.09 9.89
CA ASN A 91 6.67 16.21 8.81
C ASN A 91 8.06 15.85 9.34
N VAL A 92 8.64 14.77 8.83
CA VAL A 92 9.96 14.29 9.22
C VAL A 92 11.00 14.92 8.30
N PRO A 93 11.95 15.71 8.82
CA PRO A 93 13.01 16.31 8.01
C PRO A 93 13.86 15.23 7.32
N ARG A 94 14.28 15.50 6.09
CA ARG A 94 15.26 14.66 5.38
C ARG A 94 16.53 14.54 6.21
N GLY A 95 16.87 13.32 6.63
CA GLY A 95 18.06 13.06 7.46
C GLY A 95 17.76 12.47 8.83
N GLU A 96 16.54 12.49 9.31
CA GLU A 96 16.13 11.70 10.47
C GLU A 96 15.80 10.26 10.05
N HIS A 97 16.83 9.41 10.07
CA HIS A 97 16.85 8.08 9.43
C HIS A 97 15.86 7.07 10.00
N HIS A 98 15.28 7.28 11.19
CA HIS A 98 14.49 6.22 11.82
C HIS A 98 13.07 6.11 11.25
N SER A 99 12.39 7.22 11.05
CA SER A 99 10.98 7.24 10.62
C SER A 99 10.81 7.12 9.10
N ILE A 100 11.71 7.77 8.33
CA ILE A 100 11.70 7.72 6.86
C ILE A 100 12.17 6.36 6.37
N GLY A 101 13.21 5.78 7.00
CA GLY A 101 13.77 4.48 6.64
C GLY A 101 12.75 3.34 6.61
N VAL A 102 11.69 3.41 7.42
CA VAL A 102 10.61 2.40 7.43
C VAL A 102 9.82 2.42 6.12
N ALA A 103 9.40 3.59 5.67
CA ALA A 103 8.63 3.73 4.42
C ALA A 103 9.51 3.50 3.19
N GLU A 104 10.75 4.01 3.18
CA GLU A 104 11.73 3.75 2.11
C GLU A 104 12.01 2.25 1.96
N LYS A 105 12.24 1.56 3.07
CA LYS A 105 12.45 0.11 3.09
C LYS A 105 11.22 -0.63 2.56
N ALA A 106 10.01 -0.20 2.93
CA ALA A 106 8.78 -0.78 2.43
C ALA A 106 8.64 -0.61 0.91
N ILE A 107 8.97 0.56 0.37
CA ILE A 107 9.01 0.79 -1.09
C ILE A 107 9.99 -0.16 -1.78
N GLN A 108 11.18 -0.35 -1.19
CA GLN A 108 12.19 -1.25 -1.73
C GLN A 108 11.72 -2.71 -1.73
N ASP A 109 11.18 -3.19 -0.59
CA ASP A 109 10.70 -4.56 -0.44
C ASP A 109 9.55 -4.87 -1.41
N LEU A 110 8.55 -3.97 -1.49
CA LEU A 110 7.44 -4.09 -2.41
C LEU A 110 7.90 -4.07 -3.87
N SER A 111 8.82 -3.16 -4.23
CA SER A 111 9.35 -3.08 -5.59
C SER A 111 10.13 -4.32 -5.98
N ASN A 112 10.87 -4.92 -5.05
CA ASN A 112 11.60 -6.16 -5.29
C ASN A 112 10.63 -7.33 -5.48
N MET A 113 9.66 -7.49 -4.59
CA MET A 113 8.62 -8.52 -4.70
C MET A 113 7.85 -8.41 -6.02
N MET A 114 7.40 -7.19 -6.37
CA MET A 114 6.74 -6.93 -7.64
C MET A 114 7.59 -7.35 -8.85
N ARG A 115 8.91 -7.03 -8.86
CA ARG A 115 9.80 -7.43 -9.95
C ARG A 115 9.92 -8.95 -10.06
N CYS A 116 10.04 -9.66 -8.93
CA CYS A 116 10.06 -11.12 -8.90
C CYS A 116 8.76 -11.70 -9.47
N MET A 117 7.60 -11.19 -9.01
CA MET A 117 6.31 -11.65 -9.49
C MET A 117 6.10 -11.39 -10.99
N LEU A 118 6.51 -10.22 -11.50
CA LEU A 118 6.44 -9.92 -12.93
C LEU A 118 7.38 -10.80 -13.77
N ALA A 119 8.56 -11.12 -13.23
CA ALA A 119 9.52 -11.99 -13.94
C ALA A 119 9.03 -13.45 -14.01
N ASP A 120 8.39 -13.94 -12.96
CA ASP A 120 7.90 -15.32 -12.86
C ASP A 120 6.59 -15.52 -13.65
N SER A 121 5.69 -14.55 -13.62
CA SER A 121 4.32 -14.68 -14.14
C SER A 121 4.16 -14.47 -15.65
N ASN A 122 5.19 -14.01 -16.36
CA ASN A 122 5.10 -13.52 -17.75
C ASN A 122 4.07 -12.40 -17.99
N VAL A 123 3.55 -11.77 -16.94
CA VAL A 123 2.64 -10.64 -17.05
C VAL A 123 3.39 -9.41 -17.57
N PRO A 124 2.86 -8.72 -18.60
CA PRO A 124 3.50 -7.52 -19.12
C PRO A 124 3.73 -6.48 -18.04
N GLY A 125 4.92 -5.87 -18.01
CA GLY A 125 5.31 -4.91 -16.98
C GLY A 125 4.44 -3.64 -16.87
N ILE A 126 3.53 -3.40 -17.82
CA ILE A 126 2.52 -2.32 -17.74
C ILE A 126 1.43 -2.59 -16.68
N TYR A 127 1.34 -3.81 -16.15
CA TYR A 127 0.40 -4.18 -15.08
C TYR A 127 1.03 -4.10 -13.68
N TRP A 128 2.16 -3.41 -13.55
CA TRP A 128 2.89 -3.28 -12.30
C TRP A 128 2.03 -2.74 -11.14
N ASP A 129 1.05 -1.91 -11.43
CA ASP A 129 0.14 -1.32 -10.44
C ASP A 129 -0.75 -2.36 -9.74
N PHE A 130 -1.25 -3.35 -10.45
CA PHE A 130 -1.96 -4.49 -9.85
C PHE A 130 -1.00 -5.39 -9.07
N VAL A 131 0.19 -5.62 -9.62
CA VAL A 131 1.17 -6.52 -9.00
C VAL A 131 1.72 -5.94 -7.71
N ILE A 132 1.90 -4.62 -7.60
CA ILE A 132 2.39 -3.98 -6.37
C ILE A 132 1.38 -4.13 -5.21
N GLU A 133 0.08 -4.02 -5.48
CA GLU A 133 -0.96 -4.24 -4.48
C GLU A 133 -1.01 -5.70 -4.04
N HIS A 134 -0.90 -6.62 -4.97
CA HIS A 134 -0.82 -8.06 -4.67
C HIS A 134 0.46 -8.41 -3.88
N ALA A 135 1.59 -7.82 -4.21
CA ALA A 135 2.84 -7.98 -3.46
C ALA A 135 2.69 -7.54 -1.99
N ALA A 136 1.97 -6.43 -1.74
CA ALA A 136 1.70 -5.98 -0.38
C ALA A 136 0.88 -7.02 0.40
N LEU A 137 -0.15 -7.60 -0.21
CA LEU A 137 -0.97 -8.65 0.39
C LEU A 137 -0.12 -9.89 0.71
N VAL A 138 0.65 -10.39 -0.25
CA VAL A 138 1.48 -11.58 -0.05
C VAL A 138 2.51 -11.35 1.06
N ILE A 139 3.19 -10.20 1.07
CA ILE A 139 4.14 -9.85 2.14
C ILE A 139 3.44 -9.87 3.51
N SER A 140 2.22 -9.35 3.63
CA SER A 140 1.52 -9.34 4.90
C SER A 140 1.16 -10.75 5.40
N MET A 141 0.90 -11.68 4.47
CA MET A 141 0.55 -13.06 4.81
C MET A 141 1.74 -13.93 5.21
N ILE A 142 2.95 -13.63 4.72
CA ILE A 142 4.13 -14.49 4.95
C ILE A 142 5.15 -13.90 5.92
N THR A 143 5.06 -12.60 6.23
CA THR A 143 6.04 -11.90 7.07
C THR A 143 5.56 -11.86 8.52
N PRO A 144 6.42 -12.17 9.51
CA PRO A 144 6.09 -12.01 10.92
C PRO A 144 5.80 -10.54 11.27
N SER A 145 4.80 -10.32 12.14
CA SER A 145 4.45 -8.99 12.63
C SER A 145 5.56 -8.40 13.50
N ILE A 146 5.69 -7.07 13.49
CA ILE A 146 6.61 -6.36 14.38
C ILE A 146 6.17 -6.49 15.85
N SER A 147 4.86 -6.40 16.10
CA SER A 147 4.29 -6.43 17.45
C SER A 147 4.26 -7.82 18.08
N ASP A 148 4.20 -8.88 17.27
CA ASP A 148 4.14 -10.26 17.72
C ASP A 148 4.76 -11.17 16.66
N LYS A 149 5.97 -11.63 16.91
CA LYS A 149 6.73 -12.47 15.96
C LYS A 149 6.16 -13.88 15.78
N THR A 150 5.22 -14.30 16.60
CA THR A 150 4.54 -15.59 16.47
C THR A 150 3.38 -15.56 15.47
N LYS A 151 2.94 -14.36 15.12
CA LYS A 151 1.87 -14.11 14.16
C LYS A 151 2.40 -13.49 12.86
N THR A 152 1.74 -13.77 11.75
CA THR A 152 1.97 -13.00 10.52
C THR A 152 1.44 -11.57 10.67
N ILE A 153 1.88 -10.66 9.79
CA ILE A 153 1.34 -9.29 9.75
C ILE A 153 -0.18 -9.34 9.51
N PHE A 154 -0.63 -10.19 8.58
CA PHE A 154 -2.04 -10.36 8.26
C PHE A 154 -2.85 -10.79 9.49
N GLU A 155 -2.38 -11.80 10.21
CA GLU A 155 -3.03 -12.28 11.42
C GLU A 155 -3.07 -11.21 12.53
N ALA A 156 -1.98 -10.45 12.69
CA ALA A 156 -1.91 -9.36 13.69
C ALA A 156 -2.86 -8.19 13.39
N VAL A 157 -3.27 -8.00 12.12
CA VAL A 157 -4.18 -6.93 11.69
C VAL A 157 -5.63 -7.39 11.71
N TRP A 158 -5.90 -8.60 11.19
CA TRP A 158 -7.25 -9.08 10.92
C TRP A 158 -7.77 -10.12 11.92
N ASP A 159 -6.89 -10.60 12.82
CA ASP A 159 -7.15 -11.69 13.78
C ASP A 159 -7.63 -12.99 13.10
N VAL A 160 -7.14 -13.23 11.89
CA VAL A 160 -7.44 -14.40 11.05
C VAL A 160 -6.14 -14.98 10.53
N ILE A 161 -5.97 -16.30 10.67
CA ILE A 161 -4.82 -17.00 10.07
C ILE A 161 -4.99 -16.99 8.55
N PRO A 162 -4.00 -16.43 7.80
CA PRO A 162 -4.11 -16.37 6.36
C PRO A 162 -4.03 -17.76 5.72
N ASN A 163 -4.90 -18.02 4.76
CA ASN A 163 -4.78 -19.19 3.90
C ASN A 163 -4.16 -18.76 2.55
N ILE A 164 -2.85 -18.98 2.40
CA ILE A 164 -2.11 -18.56 1.21
C ILE A 164 -2.52 -19.33 -0.04
N ASP A 165 -3.06 -20.54 0.11
CA ASP A 165 -3.52 -21.35 -1.02
C ASP A 165 -4.74 -20.74 -1.72
N LEU A 166 -5.46 -19.82 -1.04
CA LEU A 166 -6.56 -19.05 -1.62
C LEU A 166 -6.10 -17.81 -2.42
N VAL A 167 -4.81 -17.49 -2.38
CA VAL A 167 -4.26 -16.35 -3.11
C VAL A 167 -3.71 -16.83 -4.46
N PRO A 168 -4.41 -16.54 -5.56
CA PRO A 168 -3.96 -17.02 -6.86
C PRO A 168 -2.65 -16.35 -7.25
N PRO A 169 -1.71 -17.08 -7.87
CA PRO A 169 -0.50 -16.50 -8.43
C PRO A 169 -0.84 -15.41 -9.46
N ILE A 170 0.00 -14.39 -9.53
CA ILE A 170 -0.11 -13.37 -10.59
C ILE A 170 -0.01 -14.04 -11.97
N GLY A 171 -0.91 -13.68 -12.87
CA GLY A 171 -0.94 -14.22 -14.25
C GLY A 171 -1.60 -15.59 -14.38
N CYS A 172 -2.15 -16.15 -13.29
CA CYS A 172 -2.94 -17.37 -13.39
C CYS A 172 -4.21 -17.16 -14.24
N PHE A 173 -4.66 -18.22 -14.86
CA PHE A 173 -5.94 -18.21 -15.58
C PHE A 173 -7.10 -18.13 -14.58
N CYS A 174 -8.01 -17.17 -14.78
CA CYS A 174 -9.21 -17.00 -13.98
C CYS A 174 -10.45 -17.19 -14.85
N ALA A 175 -11.39 -18.03 -14.41
CA ALA A 175 -12.71 -18.15 -14.99
C ALA A 175 -13.75 -17.56 -14.01
N ARG A 176 -14.57 -16.63 -14.50
CA ARG A 176 -15.71 -16.11 -13.73
C ARG A 176 -16.94 -16.97 -14.03
N LEU A 177 -17.55 -17.53 -13.00
CA LEU A 177 -18.88 -18.10 -13.14
C LEU A 177 -19.87 -16.94 -13.33
N MET A 178 -20.54 -16.93 -14.47
CA MET A 178 -21.64 -16.00 -14.73
C MET A 178 -22.94 -16.63 -14.27
N ASP A 179 -23.82 -15.85 -13.66
CA ASP A 179 -25.15 -16.29 -13.33
C ASP A 179 -25.90 -16.71 -14.60
N ASN A 180 -26.82 -17.70 -14.49
CA ASN A 180 -27.53 -18.23 -15.63
C ASN A 180 -28.32 -17.19 -16.43
N SER A 181 -28.73 -16.08 -15.78
CA SER A 181 -29.37 -14.94 -16.44
C SER A 181 -28.47 -14.14 -17.40
N ALA A 182 -27.15 -14.31 -17.34
CA ALA A 182 -26.18 -13.63 -18.20
C ALA A 182 -25.64 -14.53 -19.33
N ARG A 183 -26.20 -15.74 -19.50
CA ARG A 183 -25.76 -16.73 -20.52
C ARG A 183 -26.62 -16.75 -21.79
N GLU A 184 -27.65 -15.90 -21.86
CA GLU A 184 -28.64 -15.92 -22.94
C GLU A 184 -28.49 -14.77 -23.96
N ASP A 185 -27.32 -14.07 -24.01
CA ASP A 185 -27.02 -13.07 -25.05
C ASP A 185 -25.83 -13.48 -25.92
#